data_a4f7441dcefc7054e868761609956c8a
#
_entry.id   a4f7441dcefc7054e868761609956c8a
#
_cell.length_a   1.000
_cell.length_b   1.000
_cell.length_c   1.000
_cell.angle_alpha   90.00
_cell.angle_beta   90.00
_cell.angle_gamma   90.00
#
_symmetry.space_group_name_H-M   'P 1'
#
loop_
_entity.id
_entity.type
_entity.pdbx_description
1 polymer ?
#
loop_
_entity_poly.entity_id
_entity_poly.type
_entity_poly.pdbx_seq_one_letter_code
_entity_poly.pdbx_strand_id
1 'polypeptide(L)'
;MIEFLVDTDWAADYLKGKEDAVQLLSPLIGERRLGMSIISYAELWEGVLGSPRQEVYRSALADLVAGVPVLGLDGGTAEVFGGVRANLRRQGKLIPDLDLLIAATALRHDLTVVSRDEHFRRVPGLKLYGG
;
A
#
# COMPACT_ATOMS: atom_id res chain seq x y z
N MET A 1 -0.56 -2.33 -17.10
CA MET A 1 -0.55 -3.42 -16.09
C MET A 1 0.07 -2.93 -14.80
N ILE A 2 -0.61 -3.18 -13.68
CA ILE A 2 -0.10 -2.80 -12.37
C ILE A 2 1.11 -3.66 -12.02
N GLU A 3 2.19 -3.01 -11.58
CA GLU A 3 3.42 -3.68 -11.17
C GLU A 3 3.80 -3.36 -9.73
N PHE A 4 3.30 -2.23 -9.21
CA PHE A 4 3.68 -1.71 -7.90
C PHE A 4 2.45 -1.52 -7.03
N LEU A 5 2.63 -1.76 -5.72
CA LEU A 5 1.60 -1.51 -4.72
C LEU A 5 2.14 -0.45 -3.76
N VAL A 6 1.49 0.71 -3.71
CA VAL A 6 1.97 1.79 -2.86
C VAL A 6 1.52 1.60 -1.42
N ASP A 7 2.45 1.78 -0.47
CA ASP A 7 2.13 1.78 0.95
C ASP A 7 1.48 3.11 1.35
N THR A 8 0.75 3.06 2.46
CA THR A 8 -0.06 4.17 2.95
C THR A 8 0.73 5.45 3.13
N ASP A 9 1.94 5.38 3.70
CA ASP A 9 2.73 6.59 4.00
C ASP A 9 3.10 7.38 2.75
N TRP A 10 3.56 6.70 1.69
CA TRP A 10 3.86 7.36 0.43
C TRP A 10 2.60 7.96 -0.20
N ALA A 11 1.49 7.23 -0.16
CA ALA A 11 0.23 7.70 -0.70
C ALA A 11 -0.29 8.92 0.07
N ALA A 12 -0.18 8.89 1.41
CA ALA A 12 -0.56 10.02 2.25
C ALA A 12 0.27 11.27 1.93
N ASP A 13 1.58 11.09 1.76
CA ASP A 13 2.47 12.19 1.39
C ASP A 13 2.12 12.76 0.00
N TYR A 14 1.74 11.87 -0.92
CA TYR A 14 1.29 12.31 -2.24
C TYR A 14 0.04 13.20 -2.14
N LEU A 15 -0.92 12.80 -1.30
CA LEU A 15 -2.13 13.61 -1.10
C LEU A 15 -1.82 14.99 -0.52
N LYS A 16 -0.75 15.08 0.27
CA LYS A 16 -0.30 16.35 0.85
C LYS A 16 0.56 17.17 -0.09
N GLY A 17 0.83 16.67 -1.28
CA GLY A 17 1.64 17.34 -2.28
C GLY A 17 3.13 17.38 -1.97
N LYS A 18 3.61 16.48 -1.11
CA LYS A 18 5.04 16.43 -0.78
C LYS A 18 5.85 16.09 -2.03
N GLU A 19 6.91 16.85 -2.27
CA GLU A 19 7.66 16.78 -3.52
C GLU A 19 8.24 15.41 -3.79
N ASP A 20 8.84 14.76 -2.79
CA ASP A 20 9.43 13.44 -2.98
C ASP A 20 8.39 12.38 -3.38
N ALA A 21 7.20 12.45 -2.78
CA ALA A 21 6.11 11.53 -3.12
C ALA A 21 5.57 11.81 -4.52
N VAL A 22 5.41 13.08 -4.87
CA VAL A 22 4.93 13.46 -6.20
C VAL A 22 5.93 13.01 -7.27
N GLN A 23 7.22 13.22 -7.05
CA GLN A 23 8.26 12.80 -7.99
C GLN A 23 8.32 11.28 -8.16
N LEU A 24 8.17 10.55 -7.06
CA LEU A 24 8.22 9.09 -7.10
C LEU A 24 6.99 8.49 -7.78
N LEU A 25 5.81 8.94 -7.39
CA LEU A 25 4.56 8.26 -7.77
C LEU A 25 3.95 8.75 -9.07
N SER A 26 4.13 10.03 -9.42
CA SER A 26 3.49 10.59 -10.62
C SER A 26 3.81 9.82 -11.90
N PRO A 27 5.07 9.43 -12.17
CA PRO A 27 5.34 8.64 -13.37
C PRO A 27 4.65 7.28 -13.37
N LEU A 28 4.60 6.63 -12.19
CA LEU A 28 3.96 5.31 -12.06
C LEU A 28 2.46 5.41 -12.26
N ILE A 29 1.85 6.47 -11.75
CA ILE A 29 0.42 6.73 -11.94
C ILE A 29 0.13 7.02 -13.41
N GLY A 30 0.92 7.88 -14.04
CA GLY A 30 0.74 8.23 -15.44
C GLY A 30 0.88 7.05 -16.38
N GLU A 31 1.74 6.08 -16.05
CA GLU A 31 1.95 4.86 -16.82
C GLU A 31 0.99 3.74 -16.43
N ARG A 32 0.09 3.99 -15.47
CA ARG A 32 -0.90 3.03 -14.97
C ARG A 32 -0.25 1.77 -14.38
N ARG A 33 0.87 1.94 -13.69
CA ARG A 33 1.64 0.84 -13.11
C ARG A 33 1.46 0.72 -11.60
N LEU A 34 0.71 1.64 -10.97
CA LEU A 34 0.55 1.71 -9.54
C LEU A 34 -0.85 1.29 -9.11
N GLY A 35 -0.92 0.42 -8.09
CA GLY A 35 -2.16 0.09 -7.40
C GLY A 35 -2.01 0.33 -5.91
N MET A 36 -3.10 0.19 -5.17
CA MET A 36 -3.06 0.23 -3.71
C MET A 36 -3.98 -0.83 -3.13
N SER A 37 -3.69 -1.28 -1.92
CA SER A 37 -4.57 -2.23 -1.25
C SER A 37 -5.77 -1.51 -0.66
N ILE A 38 -6.88 -2.25 -0.48
CA ILE A 38 -8.05 -1.74 0.23
C ILE A 38 -7.69 -1.30 1.66
N ILE A 39 -6.65 -1.91 2.24
CA ILE A 39 -6.16 -1.55 3.57
C ILE A 39 -5.58 -0.13 3.55
N SER A 40 -4.71 0.18 2.59
CA SER A 40 -4.16 1.53 2.44
C SER A 40 -5.26 2.54 2.18
N TYR A 41 -6.23 2.19 1.34
CA TYR A 41 -7.37 3.04 1.07
C TYR A 41 -8.15 3.37 2.36
N ALA A 42 -8.37 2.36 3.21
CA ALA A 42 -9.04 2.56 4.50
C ALA A 42 -8.23 3.47 5.42
N GLU A 43 -6.92 3.29 5.47
CA GLU A 43 -6.03 4.14 6.28
C GLU A 43 -6.01 5.58 5.77
N LEU A 44 -6.04 5.77 4.46
CA LEU A 44 -6.11 7.12 3.88
C LEU A 44 -7.45 7.80 4.24
N TRP A 45 -8.55 7.06 4.25
CA TRP A 45 -9.84 7.60 4.69
C TRP A 45 -9.79 8.05 6.14
N GLU A 46 -9.16 7.27 7.03
CA GLU A 46 -8.99 7.70 8.41
C GLU A 46 -8.24 9.02 8.49
N GLY A 47 -7.18 9.15 7.69
CA GLY A 47 -6.41 10.39 7.62
C GLY A 47 -7.25 11.58 7.14
N VAL A 48 -8.08 11.36 6.12
CA VAL A 48 -8.98 12.40 5.59
C VAL A 48 -9.96 12.86 6.67
N LEU A 49 -10.62 11.90 7.32
CA LEU A 49 -11.66 12.20 8.31
C LEU A 49 -11.08 12.81 9.59
N GLY A 50 -9.82 12.53 9.90
CA GLY A 50 -9.12 13.12 11.04
C GLY A 50 -8.51 14.48 10.77
N SER A 51 -8.57 14.97 9.52
CA SER A 51 -7.95 16.23 9.14
C SER A 51 -8.91 17.41 9.32
N PRO A 52 -8.41 18.61 9.71
CA PRO A 52 -9.22 19.82 9.67
C PRO A 52 -9.51 20.30 8.24
N ARG A 53 -8.87 19.69 7.23
CA ARG A 53 -9.04 20.06 5.82
C ARG A 53 -9.65 18.90 5.04
N GLN A 54 -10.74 18.34 5.57
CA GLN A 54 -11.35 17.13 4.99
C GLN A 54 -11.71 17.28 3.51
N GLU A 55 -12.30 18.40 3.12
CA GLU A 55 -12.75 18.57 1.73
C GLU A 55 -11.59 18.56 0.75
N VAL A 56 -10.46 19.17 1.13
CA VAL A 56 -9.26 19.19 0.28
C VAL A 56 -8.74 17.76 0.09
N TYR A 57 -8.60 17.01 1.19
CA TYR A 57 -8.05 15.66 1.09
C TYR A 57 -9.02 14.64 0.55
N ARG A 58 -10.32 14.83 0.77
CA ARG A 58 -11.36 13.99 0.15
C ARG A 58 -11.27 14.10 -1.37
N SER A 59 -11.16 15.32 -1.87
CA SER A 59 -11.03 15.56 -3.31
C SER A 59 -9.72 14.97 -3.86
N ALA A 60 -8.61 15.16 -3.14
CA ALA A 60 -7.32 14.61 -3.55
C ALA A 60 -7.34 13.08 -3.59
N LEU A 61 -7.99 12.45 -2.61
CA LEU A 61 -8.11 10.99 -2.58
C LEU A 61 -8.96 10.48 -3.76
N ALA A 62 -10.05 11.16 -4.07
CA ALA A 62 -10.88 10.80 -5.21
C ALA A 62 -10.08 10.87 -6.52
N ASP A 63 -9.26 11.92 -6.68
CA ASP A 63 -8.40 12.05 -7.85
C ASP A 63 -7.36 10.94 -7.91
N LEU A 64 -6.77 10.59 -6.77
CA LEU A 64 -5.76 9.53 -6.71
C LEU A 64 -6.34 8.19 -7.17
N VAL A 65 -7.49 7.79 -6.62
CA VAL A 65 -8.06 6.48 -6.94
C VAL A 65 -8.67 6.42 -8.34
N ALA A 66 -8.87 7.56 -8.98
CA ALA A 66 -9.25 7.57 -10.39
C ALA A 66 -8.14 7.01 -11.28
N GLY A 67 -6.88 7.12 -10.84
CA GLY A 67 -5.72 6.64 -11.60
C GLY A 67 -4.95 5.50 -10.93
N VAL A 68 -5.32 5.12 -9.69
CA VAL A 68 -4.65 4.08 -8.91
C VAL A 68 -5.71 3.07 -8.45
N PRO A 69 -5.84 1.92 -9.14
CA PRO A 69 -6.84 0.93 -8.76
C PRO A 69 -6.65 0.43 -7.34
N VAL A 70 -7.76 0.21 -6.64
CA VAL A 70 -7.77 -0.33 -5.28
C VAL A 70 -8.05 -1.82 -5.35
N LEU A 71 -7.12 -2.62 -4.80
CA LEU A 71 -7.23 -4.07 -4.80
C LEU A 71 -7.85 -4.54 -3.48
N GLY A 72 -8.94 -5.31 -3.59
CA GLY A 72 -9.64 -5.84 -2.42
C GLY A 72 -8.96 -7.08 -1.85
N LEU A 73 -9.53 -7.59 -0.76
CA LEU A 73 -9.12 -8.84 -0.14
C LEU A 73 -10.03 -9.96 -0.63
N ASP A 74 -9.44 -11.03 -1.12
CA ASP A 74 -10.18 -12.22 -1.55
C ASP A 74 -9.67 -13.46 -0.80
N GLY A 75 -10.22 -14.63 -1.14
CA GLY A 75 -9.80 -15.87 -0.50
C GLY A 75 -8.33 -16.19 -0.71
N GLY A 76 -7.83 -15.93 -1.91
CA GLY A 76 -6.40 -16.14 -2.20
C GLY A 76 -5.50 -15.25 -1.36
N THR A 77 -5.89 -13.99 -1.18
CA THR A 77 -5.15 -13.07 -0.33
C THR A 77 -5.18 -13.53 1.13
N ALA A 78 -6.34 -14.00 1.60
CA ALA A 78 -6.48 -14.51 2.97
C ALA A 78 -5.57 -15.71 3.21
N GLU A 79 -5.48 -16.62 2.25
CA GLU A 79 -4.60 -17.79 2.36
C GLU A 79 -3.13 -17.38 2.44
N VAL A 80 -2.72 -16.42 1.60
CA VAL A 80 -1.35 -15.89 1.64
C VAL A 80 -1.07 -15.24 2.99
N PHE A 81 -2.00 -14.42 3.47
CA PHE A 81 -1.87 -13.77 4.79
C PHE A 81 -1.68 -14.82 5.89
N GLY A 82 -2.53 -15.84 5.92
CA GLY A 82 -2.46 -16.89 6.94
C GLY A 82 -1.12 -17.61 6.92
N GLY A 83 -0.63 -17.96 5.74
CA GLY A 83 0.64 -18.66 5.59
C GLY A 83 1.83 -17.82 6.05
N VAL A 84 1.88 -16.56 5.61
CA VAL A 84 2.97 -15.65 5.99
C VAL A 84 2.94 -15.37 7.50
N ARG A 85 1.75 -15.10 8.04
CA ARG A 85 1.62 -14.79 9.47
C ARG A 85 2.04 -15.96 10.34
N ALA A 86 1.62 -17.17 9.97
CA ALA A 86 2.02 -18.39 10.69
C ALA A 86 3.54 -18.57 10.67
N ASN A 87 4.17 -18.33 9.53
CA ASN A 87 5.62 -18.42 9.38
C ASN A 87 6.34 -17.39 10.26
N LEU A 88 5.92 -16.12 10.20
CA LEU A 88 6.54 -15.06 10.98
C LEU A 88 6.34 -15.28 12.50
N ARG A 89 5.17 -15.80 12.88
CA ARG A 89 4.91 -16.13 14.28
C ARG A 89 5.91 -17.18 14.79
N ARG A 90 6.14 -18.24 14.00
CA ARG A 90 7.10 -19.29 14.38
C ARG A 90 8.51 -18.74 14.56
N GLN A 91 8.86 -17.70 13.79
CA GLN A 91 10.19 -17.11 13.84
C GLN A 91 10.30 -15.98 14.87
N GLY A 92 9.19 -15.59 15.52
CA GLY A 92 9.18 -14.46 16.43
C GLY A 92 9.35 -13.12 15.72
N LYS A 93 8.94 -13.02 14.47
CA LYS A 93 9.15 -11.84 13.60
C LYS A 93 7.87 -11.21 13.11
N LEU A 94 6.78 -11.33 13.85
CA LEU A 94 5.50 -10.72 13.44
C LEU A 94 5.64 -9.24 13.18
N ILE A 95 4.92 -8.76 12.17
CA ILE A 95 4.77 -7.34 11.86
C ILE A 95 3.32 -6.95 12.12
N PRO A 96 3.00 -5.63 12.17
CA PRO A 96 1.62 -5.20 12.38
C PRO A 96 0.67 -5.83 11.34
N ASP A 97 -0.53 -6.19 11.79
CA ASP A 97 -1.47 -6.93 10.94
C ASP A 97 -1.88 -6.17 9.68
N LEU A 98 -2.05 -4.85 9.75
CA LEU A 98 -2.42 -4.07 8.57
C LEU A 98 -1.29 -4.09 7.53
N ASP A 99 -0.04 -3.96 7.97
CA ASP A 99 1.12 -4.07 7.07
C ASP A 99 1.18 -5.47 6.44
N LEU A 100 0.86 -6.48 7.23
CA LEU A 100 0.87 -7.84 6.74
C LEU A 100 -0.21 -8.08 5.68
N LEU A 101 -1.38 -7.46 5.84
CA LEU A 101 -2.43 -7.54 4.82
C LEU A 101 -2.02 -6.83 3.53
N ILE A 102 -1.31 -5.72 3.63
CA ILE A 102 -0.75 -5.04 2.45
C ILE A 102 0.26 -5.95 1.75
N ALA A 103 1.15 -6.56 2.53
CA ALA A 103 2.16 -7.49 1.99
C ALA A 103 1.50 -8.71 1.32
N ALA A 104 0.46 -9.25 1.94
CA ALA A 104 -0.27 -10.39 1.38
C ALA A 104 -0.93 -10.03 0.05
N THR A 105 -1.46 -8.82 -0.07
CA THR A 105 -2.04 -8.33 -1.32
C THR A 105 -0.97 -8.28 -2.42
N ALA A 106 0.21 -7.75 -2.09
CA ALA A 106 1.32 -7.68 -3.05
C ALA A 106 1.78 -9.07 -3.49
N LEU A 107 1.93 -9.99 -2.54
CA LEU A 107 2.34 -11.36 -2.86
C LEU A 107 1.28 -12.06 -3.72
N ARG A 108 0.00 -11.88 -3.39
CA ARG A 108 -1.11 -12.51 -4.12
C ARG A 108 -1.13 -12.10 -5.58
N HIS A 109 -0.78 -10.85 -5.87
CA HIS A 109 -0.83 -10.28 -7.22
C HIS A 109 0.55 -10.12 -7.85
N ASP A 110 1.60 -10.62 -7.21
CA ASP A 110 2.99 -10.55 -7.69
C ASP A 110 3.44 -9.10 -7.95
N LEU A 111 3.17 -8.23 -6.97
CA LEU A 111 3.49 -6.81 -7.08
C LEU A 111 4.68 -6.44 -6.19
N THR A 112 5.40 -5.39 -6.60
CA THR A 112 6.48 -4.83 -5.81
C THR A 112 5.93 -3.73 -4.90
N VAL A 113 6.20 -3.81 -3.60
CA VAL A 113 5.73 -2.81 -2.64
C VAL A 113 6.63 -1.59 -2.67
N VAL A 114 6.00 -0.40 -2.75
CA VAL A 114 6.70 0.88 -2.64
C VAL A 114 6.45 1.40 -1.23
N SER A 115 7.43 1.24 -0.35
CA SER A 115 7.31 1.59 1.07
C SER A 115 8.66 2.01 1.65
N ARG A 116 8.60 2.84 2.68
CA ARG A 116 9.77 3.21 3.50
C ARG A 116 9.85 2.37 4.76
N ASP A 117 8.85 1.51 5.02
CA ASP A 117 8.74 0.79 6.28
C ASP A 117 9.59 -0.47 6.26
N GLU A 118 10.49 -0.58 7.24
CA GLU A 118 11.39 -1.73 7.39
C GLU A 118 10.66 -3.03 7.70
N HIS A 119 9.44 -2.97 8.22
CA HIS A 119 8.66 -4.17 8.54
C HIS A 119 8.54 -5.11 7.36
N PHE A 120 8.37 -4.57 6.15
CA PHE A 120 8.16 -5.38 4.96
C PHE A 120 9.35 -6.26 4.60
N ARG A 121 10.55 -5.92 5.09
CA ARG A 121 11.74 -6.74 4.85
C ARG A 121 11.68 -8.08 5.54
N ARG A 122 10.81 -8.24 6.54
CA ARG A 122 10.63 -9.51 7.25
C ARG A 122 9.79 -10.51 6.47
N VAL A 123 9.10 -10.08 5.41
CA VAL A 123 8.18 -10.94 4.66
C VAL A 123 8.94 -11.68 3.57
N PRO A 124 9.05 -13.03 3.67
CA PRO A 124 9.80 -13.80 2.67
C PRO A 124 9.15 -13.69 1.29
N GLY A 125 9.98 -13.50 0.27
CA GLY A 125 9.52 -13.48 -1.11
C GLY A 125 8.87 -12.17 -1.55
N LEU A 126 8.69 -11.22 -0.65
CA LEU A 126 8.11 -9.93 -1.01
C LEU A 126 9.13 -9.08 -1.76
N LYS A 127 8.71 -8.57 -2.92
CA LYS A 127 9.55 -7.66 -3.70
C LYS A 127 9.34 -6.24 -3.19
N LEU A 128 10.44 -5.54 -2.92
CA LEU A 128 10.42 -4.16 -2.44
C LEU A 128 11.07 -3.26 -3.47
N TYR A 129 10.47 -2.08 -3.69
CA TYR A 129 11.04 -1.09 -4.58
C TYR A 129 12.37 -0.62 -4.00
N GLY A 130 13.43 -0.73 -4.79
CA GLY A 130 14.80 -0.54 -4.32
C GLY A 130 15.22 0.91 -4.11
N GLY A 131 14.25 1.75 -3.96
CA GLY A 131 14.52 3.16 -3.72
C GLY A 131 15.02 3.44 -2.30
#